data_0746a30af2c33abc86a6edf184009737
#
_entry.id   0746a30af2c33abc86a6edf184009737
#
_cell.length_a   1.000
_cell.length_b   1.000
_cell.length_c   1.000
_cell.angle_alpha   90.00
_cell.angle_beta   90.00
_cell.angle_gamma   90.00
#
_symmetry.space_group_name_H-M   'P 1'
#
loop_
_entity.id
_entity.type
_entity.pdbx_description
1 polymer ?
#
loop_
_entity_poly.entity_id
_entity_poly.type
_entity_poly.pdbx_seq_one_letter_code
_entity_poly.pdbx_strand_id
1 'polypeptide(L)'
;MNESICSEIRKHYNLQIGTRTAKRLKVVMGRLNDQKKEARKVVGIDSVSGLPREEVVSAYVVNEGITNCVNQIAAEMKTFLERTPPQITYHIAKEGIYLTGGSTRLPYIDNYLASYTGFAFNLSDLYETSAVHGLEKIIRDRELRRWAQPVKQKKL
;
A
#
# COMPACT_ATOMS: atom_id res chain seq x y z
N MET A 1 -5.24 -1.39 -5.30
CA MET A 1 -4.36 -2.58 -5.09
C MET A 1 -5.11 -3.91 -5.21
N ASN A 2 -6.16 -4.22 -4.41
CA ASN A 2 -6.89 -5.50 -4.58
C ASN A 2 -7.55 -5.61 -5.96
N GLU A 3 -8.17 -4.56 -6.45
CA GLU A 3 -8.77 -4.49 -7.81
C GLU A 3 -7.71 -4.64 -8.91
N SER A 4 -6.53 -4.06 -8.71
CA SER A 4 -5.41 -4.21 -9.64
C SER A 4 -4.97 -5.67 -9.74
N ILE A 5 -4.88 -6.39 -8.60
CA ILE A 5 -4.60 -7.83 -8.58
C ILE A 5 -5.70 -8.62 -9.32
N CYS A 6 -6.99 -8.30 -9.10
CA CYS A 6 -8.08 -8.94 -9.82
C CYS A 6 -7.96 -8.72 -11.33
N SER A 7 -7.58 -7.51 -11.75
CA SER A 7 -7.38 -7.15 -13.16
C SER A 7 -6.25 -7.96 -13.80
N GLU A 8 -5.08 -8.06 -13.12
CA GLU A 8 -3.95 -8.82 -13.66
C GLU A 8 -4.25 -10.33 -13.73
N ILE A 9 -4.91 -10.89 -12.70
CA ILE A 9 -5.34 -12.31 -12.75
C ILE A 9 -6.33 -12.55 -13.90
N ARG A 10 -7.25 -11.62 -14.15
CA ARG A 10 -8.18 -11.73 -15.28
C ARG A 10 -7.45 -11.68 -16.61
N LYS A 11 -6.45 -10.81 -16.77
CA LYS A 11 -5.66 -10.69 -18.01
C LYS A 11 -4.85 -11.93 -18.29
N HIS A 12 -4.15 -12.46 -17.28
CA HIS A 12 -3.24 -13.58 -17.45
C HIS A 12 -3.91 -14.95 -17.54
N TYR A 13 -5.01 -15.12 -16.80
CA TYR A 13 -5.64 -16.43 -16.63
C TYR A 13 -7.09 -16.48 -17.14
N ASN A 14 -7.65 -15.41 -17.66
CA ASN A 14 -9.08 -15.28 -17.95
C ASN A 14 -9.98 -15.66 -16.76
N LEU A 15 -9.48 -15.45 -15.52
CA LEU A 15 -10.14 -15.85 -14.30
C LEU A 15 -10.61 -14.61 -13.53
N GLN A 16 -11.90 -14.52 -13.28
CA GLN A 16 -12.48 -13.48 -12.45
C GLN A 16 -12.53 -13.94 -10.99
N ILE A 17 -11.82 -13.22 -10.12
CA ILE A 17 -11.81 -13.48 -8.67
C ILE A 17 -12.41 -12.31 -7.91
N GLY A 18 -12.91 -12.58 -6.70
CA GLY A 18 -13.40 -11.55 -5.79
C GLY A 18 -12.26 -10.79 -5.08
N THR A 19 -12.55 -9.55 -4.65
CA THR A 19 -11.58 -8.70 -3.92
C THR A 19 -11.11 -9.32 -2.60
N ARG A 20 -11.93 -10.16 -1.97
CA ARG A 20 -11.56 -10.91 -0.75
C ARG A 20 -10.47 -11.95 -1.05
N THR A 21 -10.57 -12.65 -2.16
CA THR A 21 -9.55 -13.60 -2.66
C THR A 21 -8.26 -12.86 -3.01
N ALA A 22 -8.35 -11.75 -3.75
CA ALA A 22 -7.20 -10.91 -4.06
C ALA A 22 -6.49 -10.39 -2.80
N LYS A 23 -7.24 -9.99 -1.76
CA LYS A 23 -6.68 -9.61 -0.46
C LYS A 23 -5.90 -10.76 0.20
N ARG A 24 -6.42 -11.97 0.16
CA ARG A 24 -5.72 -13.16 0.70
C ARG A 24 -4.43 -13.43 -0.07
N LEU A 25 -4.45 -13.39 -1.40
CA LEU A 25 -3.27 -13.55 -2.24
C LEU A 25 -2.21 -12.49 -1.94
N LYS A 26 -2.62 -11.21 -1.82
CA LYS A 26 -1.74 -10.11 -1.44
C LYS A 26 -1.03 -10.37 -0.11
N VAL A 27 -1.76 -10.83 0.91
CA VAL A 27 -1.18 -11.07 2.25
C VAL A 27 -0.20 -12.24 2.24
N VAL A 28 -0.48 -13.29 1.47
CA VAL A 28 0.34 -14.51 1.46
C VAL A 28 1.54 -14.40 0.51
N MET A 29 1.34 -13.83 -0.67
CA MET A 29 2.33 -13.83 -1.75
C MET A 29 2.81 -12.43 -2.16
N GLY A 30 2.17 -11.36 -1.65
CA GLY A 30 2.49 -9.98 -2.03
C GLY A 30 3.87 -9.56 -1.55
N ARG A 31 4.74 -9.12 -2.49
CA ARG A 31 6.10 -8.62 -2.22
C ARG A 31 6.50 -7.63 -3.32
N LEU A 32 7.37 -6.71 -2.97
CA LEU A 32 8.08 -5.86 -3.92
C LEU A 32 9.55 -6.27 -3.94
N ASN A 33 10.17 -6.25 -5.12
CA ASN A 33 11.60 -6.59 -5.30
C ASN A 33 12.02 -8.04 -4.94
N ASP A 34 11.08 -8.98 -4.80
CA ASP A 34 11.39 -10.38 -4.53
C ASP A 34 10.66 -11.29 -5.54
N GLN A 35 11.44 -12.11 -6.25
CA GLN A 35 10.92 -13.04 -7.26
C GLN A 35 10.79 -14.47 -6.71
N LYS A 36 10.26 -14.64 -5.52
CA LYS A 36 9.97 -15.99 -5.04
C LYS A 36 8.98 -16.69 -5.97
N LYS A 37 9.38 -17.87 -6.44
CA LYS A 37 8.54 -18.74 -7.27
C LYS A 37 7.49 -19.44 -6.40
N GLU A 38 6.49 -18.69 -5.96
CA GLU A 38 5.33 -19.24 -5.24
C GLU A 38 4.11 -19.24 -6.16
N ALA A 39 3.22 -20.21 -5.97
CA ALA A 39 1.93 -20.25 -6.65
C ALA A 39 0.86 -20.79 -5.71
N ARG A 40 -0.40 -20.39 -5.92
CA ARG A 40 -1.53 -20.82 -5.09
C ARG A 40 -2.72 -21.16 -5.98
N LYS A 41 -3.42 -22.24 -5.60
CA LYS A 41 -4.70 -22.58 -6.19
C LYS A 41 -5.80 -21.60 -5.78
N VAL A 42 -6.55 -21.13 -6.75
CA VAL A 42 -7.58 -20.14 -6.59
C VAL A 42 -8.81 -20.57 -7.38
N VAL A 43 -9.99 -20.47 -6.77
CA VAL A 43 -11.25 -20.67 -7.45
C VAL A 43 -11.82 -19.32 -7.86
N GLY A 44 -12.22 -19.20 -9.10
CA GLY A 44 -12.87 -18.04 -9.69
C GLY A 44 -13.85 -18.43 -10.79
N ILE A 45 -14.38 -17.44 -11.48
CA ILE A 45 -15.25 -17.62 -12.64
C ILE A 45 -14.40 -17.44 -13.89
N ASP A 46 -14.40 -18.44 -14.75
CA ASP A 46 -13.81 -18.34 -16.09
C ASP A 46 -14.51 -17.25 -16.88
N SER A 47 -13.76 -16.28 -17.39
CA SER A 47 -14.34 -15.12 -18.10
C SER A 47 -14.91 -15.45 -19.47
N VAL A 48 -14.61 -16.64 -20.03
CA VAL A 48 -15.08 -17.09 -21.34
C VAL A 48 -16.33 -17.96 -21.19
N SER A 49 -16.26 -18.99 -20.34
CA SER A 49 -17.35 -19.95 -20.16
C SER A 49 -18.42 -19.50 -19.15
N GLY A 50 -18.06 -18.56 -18.26
CA GLY A 50 -18.93 -18.16 -17.12
C GLY A 50 -19.02 -19.20 -16.00
N LEU A 51 -18.28 -20.31 -16.07
CA LEU A 51 -18.33 -21.39 -15.11
C LEU A 51 -17.25 -21.27 -14.03
N PRO A 52 -17.48 -21.78 -12.82
CA PRO A 52 -16.45 -21.88 -11.80
C PRO A 52 -15.27 -22.74 -12.29
N ARG A 53 -14.03 -22.23 -12.07
CA ARG A 53 -12.79 -22.93 -12.43
C ARG A 53 -11.74 -22.73 -11.34
N GLU A 54 -10.97 -23.78 -11.09
CA GLU A 54 -9.74 -23.70 -10.28
C GLU A 54 -8.54 -23.41 -11.18
N GLU A 55 -7.66 -22.49 -10.74
CA GLU A 55 -6.46 -22.12 -11.46
C GLU A 55 -5.28 -21.94 -10.50
N VAL A 56 -4.07 -22.20 -10.97
CA VAL A 56 -2.82 -22.00 -10.21
C VAL A 56 -2.26 -20.62 -10.55
N VAL A 57 -2.47 -19.68 -9.64
CA VAL A 57 -2.02 -18.29 -9.79
C VAL A 57 -0.61 -18.13 -9.22
N SER A 58 0.31 -17.63 -10.04
CA SER A 58 1.69 -17.36 -9.63
C SER A 58 1.81 -16.06 -8.81
N ALA A 59 2.79 -16.03 -7.90
CA ALA A 59 3.14 -14.81 -7.15
C ALA A 59 3.55 -13.67 -8.09
N TYR A 60 4.14 -13.97 -9.24
CA TYR A 60 4.52 -12.97 -10.24
C TYR A 60 3.34 -12.10 -10.64
N VAL A 61 2.20 -12.69 -11.03
CA VAL A 61 1.00 -11.95 -11.47
C VAL A 61 0.37 -11.14 -10.33
N VAL A 62 0.40 -11.69 -9.11
CA VAL A 62 -0.05 -10.95 -7.92
C VAL A 62 0.83 -9.74 -7.66
N ASN A 63 2.15 -9.91 -7.74
CA ASN A 63 3.12 -8.83 -7.52
C ASN A 63 3.08 -7.78 -8.64
N GLU A 64 2.82 -8.18 -9.88
CA GLU A 64 2.58 -7.24 -10.99
C GLU A 64 1.41 -6.31 -10.68
N GLY A 65 0.28 -6.85 -10.24
CA GLY A 65 -0.87 -6.04 -9.82
C GLY A 65 -0.58 -5.12 -8.63
N ILE A 66 0.26 -5.55 -7.69
CA ILE A 66 0.71 -4.73 -6.56
C ILE A 66 1.64 -3.62 -7.05
N THR A 67 2.64 -3.96 -7.86
CA THR A 67 3.64 -3.03 -8.40
C THR A 67 2.99 -1.93 -9.22
N ASN A 68 2.02 -2.25 -10.08
CA ASN A 68 1.29 -1.26 -10.86
C ASN A 68 0.60 -0.21 -9.97
N CYS A 69 0.01 -0.64 -8.86
CA CYS A 69 -0.61 0.27 -7.91
C CYS A 69 0.42 1.11 -7.13
N VAL A 70 1.53 0.49 -6.72
CA VAL A 70 2.58 1.20 -5.96
C VAL A 70 3.30 2.21 -6.85
N ASN A 71 3.51 1.90 -8.14
CA ASN A 71 4.09 2.83 -9.11
C ASN A 71 3.24 4.10 -9.28
N GLN A 72 1.91 3.96 -9.31
CA GLN A 72 1.04 5.14 -9.35
C GLN A 72 1.21 6.01 -8.11
N ILE A 73 1.25 5.39 -6.92
CA ILE A 73 1.49 6.11 -5.65
C ILE A 73 2.86 6.80 -5.68
N ALA A 74 3.92 6.10 -6.11
CA ALA A 74 5.27 6.63 -6.18
C ALA A 74 5.37 7.82 -7.15
N ALA A 75 4.69 7.76 -8.31
CA ALA A 75 4.64 8.84 -9.27
C ALA A 75 3.96 10.09 -8.71
N GLU A 76 2.82 9.93 -8.02
CA GLU A 76 2.13 11.04 -7.34
C GLU A 76 2.97 11.64 -6.21
N MET A 77 3.64 10.80 -5.43
CA MET A 77 4.56 11.26 -4.38
C MET A 77 5.71 12.07 -4.98
N LYS A 78 6.31 11.61 -6.08
CA LYS A 78 7.39 12.33 -6.76
C LYS A 78 6.93 13.69 -7.25
N THR A 79 5.77 13.75 -7.91
CA THR A 79 5.17 15.00 -8.36
C THR A 79 4.88 15.97 -7.20
N PHE A 80 4.43 15.45 -6.07
CA PHE A 80 4.20 16.25 -4.86
C PHE A 80 5.54 16.81 -4.31
N LEU A 81 6.57 15.98 -4.23
CA LEU A 81 7.88 16.40 -3.72
C LEU A 81 8.56 17.44 -4.63
N GLU A 82 8.41 17.32 -5.95
CA GLU A 82 8.91 18.30 -6.93
C GLU A 82 8.26 19.68 -6.78
N ARG A 83 7.02 19.74 -6.31
CA ARG A 83 6.29 20.99 -6.04
C ARG A 83 6.50 21.54 -4.63
N THR A 84 7.19 20.78 -3.78
CA THR A 84 7.45 21.18 -2.39
C THR A 84 8.59 22.22 -2.34
N PRO A 85 8.46 23.29 -1.54
CA PRO A 85 9.53 24.28 -1.40
C PRO A 85 10.86 23.67 -0.98
N PRO A 86 12.00 24.16 -1.50
CA PRO A 86 13.32 23.57 -1.26
C PRO A 86 13.69 23.41 0.22
N GLN A 87 13.29 24.37 1.07
CA GLN A 87 13.57 24.28 2.51
C GLN A 87 12.86 23.09 3.16
N ILE A 88 11.62 22.83 2.76
CA ILE A 88 10.84 21.71 3.28
C ILE A 88 11.39 20.39 2.72
N THR A 89 11.72 20.35 1.43
CA THR A 89 12.33 19.17 0.79
C THR A 89 13.67 18.80 1.44
N TYR A 90 14.47 19.79 1.83
CA TYR A 90 15.71 19.55 2.58
C TYR A 90 15.45 18.86 3.93
N HIS A 91 14.44 19.28 4.68
CA HIS A 91 14.06 18.63 5.93
C HIS A 91 13.52 17.21 5.69
N ILE A 92 12.71 17.01 4.66
CA ILE A 92 12.23 15.68 4.28
C ILE A 92 13.40 14.76 3.93
N ALA A 93 14.41 15.24 3.20
CA ALA A 93 15.58 14.46 2.84
C ALA A 93 16.40 14.04 4.08
N LYS A 94 16.44 14.88 5.11
CA LYS A 94 17.14 14.61 6.36
C LYS A 94 16.39 13.65 7.29
N GLU A 95 15.08 13.85 7.45
CA GLU A 95 14.26 13.11 8.42
C GLU A 95 13.62 11.84 7.81
N GLY A 96 13.50 11.77 6.49
CA GLY A 96 12.79 10.73 5.76
C GLY A 96 11.28 10.91 5.78
N ILE A 97 10.58 10.00 5.09
CA ILE A 97 9.13 9.97 4.96
C ILE A 97 8.58 8.81 5.81
N TYR A 98 7.65 9.09 6.70
CA TYR A 98 7.04 8.08 7.56
C TYR A 98 5.85 7.41 6.87
N LEU A 99 5.87 6.08 6.80
CA LEU A 99 4.81 5.26 6.25
C LEU A 99 4.00 4.61 7.38
N THR A 100 2.68 4.74 7.31
CA THR A 100 1.73 4.13 8.24
C THR A 100 0.59 3.45 7.50
N GLY A 101 -0.17 2.62 8.20
CA GLY A 101 -1.33 1.92 7.63
C GLY A 101 -1.02 0.48 7.22
N GLY A 102 -2.06 -0.33 7.05
CA GLY A 102 -1.92 -1.77 6.83
C GLY A 102 -1.21 -2.17 5.52
N SER A 103 -1.19 -1.28 4.52
CA SER A 103 -0.48 -1.55 3.26
C SER A 103 1.04 -1.50 3.42
N THR A 104 1.56 -0.86 4.47
CA THR A 104 2.99 -0.79 4.75
C THR A 104 3.56 -2.10 5.30
N ARG A 105 2.71 -3.08 5.63
CA ARG A 105 3.12 -4.47 5.90
C ARG A 105 3.62 -5.22 4.66
N LEU A 106 3.47 -4.63 3.47
CA LEU A 106 3.97 -5.23 2.24
C LEU A 106 5.51 -5.26 2.27
N PRO A 107 6.13 -6.44 2.17
CA PRO A 107 7.58 -6.55 2.21
C PRO A 107 8.28 -5.70 1.15
N TYR A 108 9.32 -4.99 1.56
CA TYR A 108 10.18 -4.12 0.71
C TYR A 108 9.51 -2.87 0.15
N ILE A 109 8.36 -2.44 0.69
CA ILE A 109 7.67 -1.24 0.21
C ILE A 109 8.51 0.04 0.41
N ASP A 110 9.21 0.14 1.53
CA ASP A 110 10.13 1.23 1.87
C ASP A 110 11.28 1.33 0.87
N ASN A 111 11.97 0.22 0.64
CA ASN A 111 13.07 0.15 -0.33
C ASN A 111 12.60 0.44 -1.76
N TYR A 112 11.42 -0.06 -2.12
CA TYR A 112 10.84 0.18 -3.45
C TYR A 112 10.52 1.66 -3.67
N LEU A 113 9.85 2.30 -2.71
CA LEU A 113 9.54 3.72 -2.78
C LEU A 113 10.80 4.58 -2.72
N ALA A 114 11.79 4.20 -1.91
CA ALA A 114 13.08 4.90 -1.83
C ALA A 114 13.81 4.87 -3.17
N SER A 115 13.86 3.73 -3.85
CA SER A 115 14.50 3.61 -5.16
C SER A 115 13.83 4.45 -6.25
N TYR A 116 12.51 4.68 -6.13
CA TYR A 116 11.73 5.46 -7.09
C TYR A 116 11.81 6.96 -6.85
N THR A 117 11.76 7.39 -5.58
CA THR A 117 11.66 8.81 -5.20
C THR A 117 13.01 9.45 -4.84
N GLY A 118 14.00 8.65 -4.46
CA GLY A 118 15.29 9.12 -3.96
C GLY A 118 15.29 9.57 -2.49
N PHE A 119 14.18 9.36 -1.75
CA PHE A 119 14.05 9.70 -0.34
C PHE A 119 14.06 8.46 0.55
N ALA A 120 14.51 8.59 1.79
CA ALA A 120 14.42 7.54 2.78
C ALA A 120 12.99 7.39 3.30
N PHE A 121 12.56 6.15 3.57
CA PHE A 121 11.25 5.85 4.16
C PHE A 121 11.40 5.11 5.48
N ASN A 122 10.65 5.55 6.48
CA ASN A 122 10.59 4.97 7.81
C ASN A 122 9.24 4.27 8.00
N LEU A 123 9.26 2.97 8.25
CA LEU A 123 8.05 2.20 8.56
C LEU A 123 7.65 2.39 10.02
N SER A 124 6.36 2.63 10.29
CA SER A 124 5.84 2.62 11.64
C SER A 124 5.57 1.19 12.09
N ASP A 125 6.10 0.78 13.23
CA ASP A 125 5.85 -0.54 13.84
C ASP A 125 4.38 -0.75 14.25
N LEU A 126 3.63 0.35 14.36
CA LEU A 126 2.22 0.33 14.75
C LEU A 126 1.26 0.19 13.56
N TYR A 127 1.77 0.24 12.33
CA TYR A 127 0.99 0.07 11.10
C TYR A 127 -0.37 0.79 11.14
N GLU A 128 -1.48 0.03 11.10
CA GLU A 128 -2.85 0.55 11.06
C GLU A 128 -3.29 1.25 12.36
N THR A 129 -2.61 1.00 13.48
CA THR A 129 -2.94 1.58 14.78
C THR A 129 -2.14 2.86 15.10
N SER A 130 -1.23 3.28 14.23
CA SER A 130 -0.35 4.45 14.44
C SER A 130 -1.15 5.72 14.77
N ALA A 131 -2.27 5.96 14.08
CA ALA A 131 -3.11 7.13 14.34
C ALA A 131 -3.75 7.11 15.74
N VAL A 132 -4.23 5.93 16.17
CA VAL A 132 -4.85 5.77 17.51
C VAL A 132 -3.82 5.98 18.60
N HIS A 133 -2.63 5.40 18.46
CA HIS A 133 -1.53 5.61 19.42
C HIS A 133 -1.03 7.06 19.43
N GLY A 134 -1.01 7.72 18.27
CA GLY A 134 -0.71 9.15 18.20
C GLY A 134 -1.72 10.00 18.98
N LEU A 135 -3.01 9.72 18.82
CA LEU A 135 -4.08 10.39 19.55
C LEU A 135 -3.99 10.10 21.07
N GLU A 136 -3.71 8.86 21.46
CA GLU A 136 -3.49 8.50 22.86
C GLU A 136 -2.35 9.31 23.49
N LYS A 137 -1.22 9.47 22.79
CA LYS A 137 -0.10 10.31 23.23
C LYS A 137 -0.51 11.77 23.41
N ILE A 138 -1.25 12.34 22.45
CA ILE A 138 -1.74 13.73 22.51
C ILE A 138 -2.66 13.94 23.73
N ILE A 139 -3.50 12.95 24.05
CA ILE A 139 -4.41 13.03 25.22
C ILE A 139 -3.63 12.95 26.55
N ARG A 140 -2.65 12.09 26.63
CA ARG A 140 -1.87 11.85 27.86
C ARG A 140 -0.83 12.94 28.13
N ASP A 141 -0.23 13.49 27.08
CA ASP A 141 0.84 14.48 27.17
C ASP A 141 0.28 15.91 27.07
N ARG A 142 0.52 16.69 28.13
CA ARG A 142 0.05 18.08 28.23
C ARG A 142 0.67 19.01 27.17
N GLU A 143 1.92 18.78 26.81
CA GLU A 143 2.61 19.59 25.79
C GLU A 143 2.11 19.29 24.36
N LEU A 144 1.75 18.04 24.11
CA LEU A 144 1.21 17.64 22.81
C LEU A 144 -0.23 18.08 22.58
N ARG A 145 -0.99 18.42 23.65
CA ARG A 145 -2.37 18.93 23.53
C ARG A 145 -2.50 20.19 22.68
N ARG A 146 -1.43 20.96 22.52
CA ARG A 146 -1.40 22.12 21.60
C ARG A 146 -1.68 21.75 20.14
N TRP A 147 -1.49 20.48 19.76
CA TRP A 147 -1.78 19.99 18.43
C TRP A 147 -3.24 19.57 18.24
N ALA A 148 -4.01 19.44 19.34
CA ALA A 148 -5.43 19.15 19.28
C ALA A 148 -6.20 20.41 18.80
N GLN A 149 -6.84 20.32 17.65
CA GLN A 149 -7.68 21.41 17.14
C GLN A 149 -9.13 21.20 17.59
N PRO A 150 -9.85 22.24 18.02
CA PRO A 150 -11.26 22.12 18.32
C PRO A 150 -12.04 21.77 17.05
N VAL A 151 -12.99 20.85 17.18
CA VAL A 151 -13.90 20.51 16.09
C VAL A 151 -14.71 21.74 15.74
N LYS A 152 -14.55 22.26 14.52
CA LYS A 152 -15.41 23.33 14.01
C LYS A 152 -16.85 22.79 13.94
N GLN A 153 -17.70 23.20 14.89
CA GLN A 153 -19.14 22.95 14.76
C GLN A 153 -19.63 23.62 13.49
N LYS A 154 -20.07 22.85 12.50
CA LYS A 154 -20.90 23.39 11.44
C LYS A 154 -22.17 23.92 12.12
N LYS A 155 -22.37 25.25 12.12
CA LYS A 155 -23.69 25.80 12.39
C LYS A 155 -24.64 25.19 11.35
N LEU A 156 -25.61 24.42 11.82
CA LEU A 156 -26.76 23.96 11.05
C LEU A 156 -27.59 25.16 10.66
#